data_522e2a2b84455af55ab6a026a8d1160c
#
_entry.id   522e2a2b84455af55ab6a026a8d1160c
#
_cell.length_a   1.000
_cell.length_b   1.000
_cell.length_c   1.000
_cell.angle_alpha   90.00
_cell.angle_beta   90.00
_cell.angle_gamma   90.00
#
_symmetry.space_group_name_H-M   'P 1'
#
loop_
_entity.id
_entity.type
_entity.pdbx_description
1 polymer ?
#
loop_
_entity_poly.entity_id
_entity_poly.type
_entity_poly.pdbx_seq_one_letter_code
_entity_poly.pdbx_strand_id
1 'polypeptide(L)'
;MEKLNTGLDSNSRKAVADALNGVLADTYVLYQKTHAYHWNVTGPQFHTLHVMFEEQYREMWAALDEIAERVRAIGHFAPASGKAFADLAAIDSADAKPPAAAQMIKNLLEGHETLIRRAREALDIAGEANDAASEDLLTVRIQTHEKTAWMLRSMTE
;
A
#
# COMPACT_ATOMS: atom_id res chain seq x y z
N MET A 1 -11.05 17.08 -23.07
CA MET A 1 -11.14 15.70 -22.58
C MET A 1 -12.62 15.31 -22.60
N GLU A 2 -12.95 14.19 -23.22
CA GLU A 2 -14.33 13.69 -23.28
C GLU A 2 -14.87 13.47 -21.87
N LYS A 3 -16.16 13.78 -21.65
CA LYS A 3 -16.78 13.68 -20.33
C LYS A 3 -16.92 12.21 -19.93
N LEU A 4 -16.31 11.82 -18.81
CA LEU A 4 -16.44 10.45 -18.28
C LEU A 4 -17.91 10.14 -17.96
N ASN A 5 -18.43 9.05 -18.53
CA ASN A 5 -19.83 8.64 -18.35
C ASN A 5 -19.90 7.14 -17.96
N THR A 6 -19.44 6.85 -16.75
CA THR A 6 -19.36 5.48 -16.19
C THR A 6 -20.39 5.21 -15.09
N GLY A 7 -21.34 6.10 -14.89
CA GLY A 7 -22.38 5.95 -13.87
C GLY A 7 -22.04 6.56 -12.52
N LEU A 8 -20.78 6.96 -12.28
CA LEU A 8 -20.36 7.67 -11.08
C LEU A 8 -20.34 9.18 -11.30
N ASP A 9 -20.91 9.96 -10.39
CA ASP A 9 -20.83 11.42 -10.43
C ASP A 9 -19.42 11.92 -10.11
N SER A 10 -19.15 13.20 -10.41
CA SER A 10 -17.80 13.77 -10.27
C SER A 10 -17.32 13.91 -8.83
N ASN A 11 -18.22 14.13 -7.87
CA ASN A 11 -17.85 14.28 -6.45
C ASN A 11 -17.48 12.91 -5.87
N SER A 12 -18.28 11.89 -6.16
CA SER A 12 -18.01 10.50 -5.80
C SER A 12 -16.68 10.03 -6.36
N ARG A 13 -16.41 10.27 -7.66
CA ARG A 13 -15.11 9.93 -8.27
C ARG A 13 -13.95 10.63 -7.60
N LYS A 14 -14.10 11.91 -7.25
CA LYS A 14 -13.05 12.67 -6.56
C LYS A 14 -12.75 12.10 -5.18
N ALA A 15 -13.78 11.82 -4.39
CA ALA A 15 -13.61 11.26 -3.04
C ALA A 15 -12.90 9.90 -3.08
N VAL A 16 -13.32 9.02 -3.98
CA VAL A 16 -12.68 7.71 -4.17
C VAL A 16 -11.24 7.85 -4.66
N ALA A 17 -10.96 8.75 -5.61
CA ALA A 17 -9.61 8.98 -6.11
C ALA A 17 -8.67 9.50 -5.01
N ASP A 18 -9.13 10.43 -4.19
CA ASP A 18 -8.34 10.96 -3.06
C ASP A 18 -8.01 9.85 -2.05
N ALA A 19 -8.99 8.99 -1.73
CA ALA A 19 -8.80 7.85 -0.84
C ALA A 19 -7.83 6.82 -1.43
N LEU A 20 -7.98 6.46 -2.71
CA LEU A 20 -7.06 5.55 -3.41
C LEU A 20 -5.64 6.12 -3.50
N ASN A 21 -5.47 7.41 -3.73
CA ASN A 21 -4.16 8.05 -3.74
C ASN A 21 -3.46 7.96 -2.38
N GLY A 22 -4.22 7.99 -1.29
CA GLY A 22 -3.67 7.72 0.03
C GLY A 22 -3.19 6.28 0.22
N VAL A 23 -3.99 5.31 -0.19
CA VAL A 23 -3.61 3.88 -0.17
C VAL A 23 -2.42 3.62 -1.09
N LEU A 24 -2.39 4.24 -2.27
CA LEU A 24 -1.27 4.16 -3.21
C LEU A 24 0.02 4.69 -2.59
N ALA A 25 -0.04 5.83 -1.90
CA ALA A 25 1.12 6.43 -1.25
C ALA A 25 1.68 5.56 -0.12
N ASP A 26 0.82 5.00 0.72
CA ASP A 26 1.24 4.06 1.76
C ASP A 26 1.84 2.78 1.17
N THR A 27 1.22 2.26 0.11
CA THR A 27 1.75 1.09 -0.60
C THR A 27 3.14 1.37 -1.17
N TYR A 28 3.35 2.55 -1.76
CA TYR A 28 4.65 2.95 -2.30
C TYR A 28 5.74 3.06 -1.23
N VAL A 29 5.46 3.74 -0.12
CA VAL A 29 6.42 3.91 0.97
C VAL A 29 6.73 2.57 1.64
N LEU A 30 5.72 1.72 1.85
CA LEU A 30 5.92 0.38 2.41
C LEU A 30 6.70 -0.54 1.46
N TYR A 31 6.40 -0.49 0.15
CA TYR A 31 7.18 -1.15 -0.89
C TYR A 31 8.66 -0.76 -0.80
N GLN A 32 8.94 0.53 -0.79
CA GLN A 32 10.31 1.04 -0.75
C GLN A 32 11.06 0.59 0.51
N LYS A 33 10.40 0.67 1.67
CA LYS A 33 10.93 0.20 2.96
C LYS A 33 11.25 -1.30 2.92
N THR A 34 10.33 -2.12 2.42
CA THR A 34 10.49 -3.57 2.32
C THR A 34 11.64 -3.95 1.38
N HIS A 35 11.75 -3.27 0.24
CA HIS A 35 12.83 -3.48 -0.72
C HIS A 35 14.20 -3.08 -0.14
N ALA A 36 14.27 -1.95 0.58
CA ALA A 36 15.49 -1.54 1.29
C ALA A 36 15.88 -2.55 2.39
N TYR A 37 14.92 -3.11 3.10
CA TYR A 37 15.17 -4.15 4.11
C TYR A 37 15.61 -5.47 3.49
N HIS A 38 15.05 -5.86 2.34
CA HIS A 38 15.51 -7.01 1.55
C HIS A 38 17.01 -6.89 1.23
N TRP A 39 17.49 -5.72 0.81
CA TRP A 39 18.91 -5.51 0.52
C TRP A 39 19.80 -5.55 1.75
N ASN A 40 19.32 -5.04 2.89
CA ASN A 40 20.16 -4.68 4.03
C ASN A 40 20.00 -5.61 5.24
N VAL A 41 19.10 -6.59 5.21
CA VAL A 41 18.93 -7.55 6.31
C VAL A 41 20.19 -8.39 6.51
N THR A 42 20.53 -8.64 7.77
CA THR A 42 21.67 -9.50 8.17
C THR A 42 21.28 -10.37 9.35
N GLY A 43 22.09 -11.35 9.67
CA GLY A 43 21.94 -12.20 10.85
C GLY A 43 21.53 -13.64 10.52
N PRO A 44 21.23 -14.44 11.56
CA PRO A 44 20.98 -15.88 11.40
C PRO A 44 19.79 -16.24 10.50
N GLN A 45 18.81 -15.34 10.39
CA GLN A 45 17.62 -15.51 9.57
C GLN A 45 17.74 -14.83 8.20
N PHE A 46 18.95 -14.43 7.78
CA PHE A 46 19.19 -13.67 6.56
C PHE A 46 18.43 -14.25 5.36
N HIS A 47 18.64 -15.52 5.04
CA HIS A 47 18.05 -16.12 3.85
C HIS A 47 16.52 -16.11 3.88
N THR A 48 15.93 -16.48 4.99
CA THR A 48 14.46 -16.52 5.17
C THR A 48 13.86 -15.13 5.01
N LEU A 49 14.44 -14.12 5.66
CA LEU A 49 13.94 -12.75 5.62
C LEU A 49 14.18 -12.10 4.25
N HIS A 50 15.34 -12.33 3.64
CA HIS A 50 15.67 -11.82 2.32
C HIS A 50 14.65 -12.29 1.27
N VAL A 51 14.31 -13.60 1.26
CA VAL A 51 13.30 -14.17 0.36
C VAL A 51 11.90 -13.67 0.71
N MET A 52 11.52 -13.65 1.99
CA MET A 52 10.20 -13.16 2.43
C MET A 52 9.97 -11.69 2.03
N PHE A 53 10.97 -10.83 2.24
CA PHE A 53 10.86 -9.43 1.86
C PHE A 53 10.80 -9.25 0.33
N GLU A 54 11.48 -10.13 -0.44
CA GLU A 54 11.36 -10.12 -1.89
C GLU A 54 9.94 -10.45 -2.36
N GLU A 55 9.32 -11.48 -1.83
CA GLU A 55 7.93 -11.83 -2.13
C GLU A 55 6.98 -10.68 -1.82
N GLN A 56 7.17 -10.02 -0.66
CA GLN A 56 6.35 -8.90 -0.22
C GLN A 56 6.51 -7.66 -1.11
N TYR A 57 7.75 -7.25 -1.44
CA TYR A 57 7.93 -6.06 -2.26
C TYR A 57 7.49 -6.27 -3.71
N ARG A 58 7.64 -7.47 -4.26
CA ARG A 58 7.18 -7.79 -5.61
C ARG A 58 5.64 -7.75 -5.71
N GLU A 59 4.96 -8.24 -4.70
CA GLU A 59 3.50 -8.16 -4.61
C GLU A 59 3.04 -6.70 -4.57
N MET A 60 3.64 -5.88 -3.71
CA MET A 60 3.30 -4.46 -3.61
C MET A 60 3.64 -3.69 -4.89
N TRP A 61 4.73 -4.03 -5.58
CA TRP A 61 5.08 -3.44 -6.86
C TRP A 61 3.98 -3.63 -7.91
N ALA A 62 3.42 -4.83 -8.01
CA ALA A 62 2.30 -5.10 -8.91
C ALA A 62 1.03 -4.32 -8.48
N ALA A 63 0.75 -4.28 -7.19
CA ALA A 63 -0.39 -3.56 -6.63
C ALA A 63 -0.35 -2.05 -6.88
N LEU A 64 0.85 -1.44 -6.91
CA LEU A 64 1.01 -0.01 -7.22
C LEU A 64 0.38 0.36 -8.57
N ASP A 65 0.62 -0.47 -9.58
CA ASP A 65 0.10 -0.25 -10.92
C ASP A 65 -1.43 -0.34 -10.95
N GLU A 66 -1.99 -1.39 -10.35
CA GLU A 66 -3.43 -1.61 -10.29
C GLU A 66 -4.17 -0.45 -9.58
N ILE A 67 -3.63 0.03 -8.45
CA ILE A 67 -4.24 1.14 -7.69
C ILE A 67 -4.14 2.45 -8.50
N ALA A 68 -2.96 2.73 -9.07
CA ALA A 68 -2.74 3.94 -9.87
C ALA A 68 -3.64 3.97 -11.12
N GLU A 69 -3.76 2.84 -11.82
CA GLU A 69 -4.63 2.71 -12.99
C GLU A 69 -6.12 2.84 -12.62
N ARG A 70 -6.53 2.36 -11.43
CA ARG A 70 -7.89 2.60 -10.94
C ARG A 70 -8.18 4.09 -10.74
N VAL A 71 -7.24 4.84 -10.15
CA VAL A 71 -7.34 6.31 -10.05
C VAL A 71 -7.50 6.94 -11.43
N ARG A 72 -6.76 6.46 -12.42
CA ARG A 72 -6.86 6.94 -13.81
C ARG A 72 -8.21 6.58 -14.45
N ALA A 73 -8.69 5.37 -14.22
CA ALA A 73 -9.95 4.89 -14.78
C ALA A 73 -11.16 5.71 -14.30
N ILE A 74 -11.12 6.24 -13.07
CA ILE A 74 -12.17 7.13 -12.53
C ILE A 74 -11.93 8.61 -12.85
N GLY A 75 -10.93 8.94 -13.69
CA GLY A 75 -10.74 10.26 -14.30
C GLY A 75 -9.83 11.22 -13.52
N HIS A 76 -9.01 10.73 -12.59
CA HIS A 76 -8.10 11.53 -11.79
C HIS A 76 -6.62 11.16 -12.04
N PHE A 77 -5.69 11.99 -11.59
CA PHE A 77 -4.26 11.72 -11.68
C PHE A 77 -3.76 10.99 -10.42
N ALA A 78 -2.89 10.01 -10.63
CA ALA A 78 -2.10 9.40 -9.57
C ALA A 78 -0.90 10.29 -9.21
N PRO A 79 -0.36 10.21 -7.97
CA PRO A 79 0.87 10.88 -7.59
C PRO A 79 2.04 10.45 -8.49
N ALA A 80 2.94 11.39 -8.85
CA ALA A 80 3.96 11.15 -9.86
C ALA A 80 5.40 11.33 -9.37
N SER A 81 5.64 11.62 -8.10
CA SER A 81 7.00 11.81 -7.56
C SER A 81 7.15 11.20 -6.17
N GLY A 82 8.39 10.83 -5.83
CA GLY A 82 8.71 10.34 -4.48
C GLY A 82 8.29 11.31 -3.37
N LYS A 83 8.43 12.63 -3.62
CA LYS A 83 7.94 13.65 -2.69
C LYS A 83 6.42 13.63 -2.54
N ALA A 84 5.69 13.52 -3.64
CA ALA A 84 4.22 13.47 -3.59
C ALA A 84 3.72 12.23 -2.83
N PHE A 85 4.37 11.08 -3.00
CA PHE A 85 4.08 9.89 -2.22
C PHE A 85 4.37 10.08 -0.73
N ALA A 86 5.54 10.65 -0.39
CA ALA A 86 5.90 10.90 1.00
C ALA A 86 4.95 11.88 1.69
N ASP A 87 4.50 12.93 0.99
CA ASP A 87 3.57 13.94 1.52
C ASP A 87 2.15 13.36 1.80
N LEU A 88 1.74 12.34 1.03
CA LEU A 88 0.43 11.69 1.15
C LEU A 88 0.43 10.49 2.11
N ALA A 89 1.57 9.86 2.31
CA ALA A 89 1.68 8.64 3.10
C ALA A 89 1.47 8.90 4.60
N ALA A 90 0.81 7.95 5.26
CA ALA A 90 0.75 7.86 6.73
C ALA A 90 1.90 7.01 7.30
N ILE A 91 2.60 6.26 6.45
CA ILE A 91 3.72 5.41 6.81
C ILE A 91 5.02 6.19 6.63
N ASP A 92 5.89 6.17 7.65
CA ASP A 92 7.20 6.77 7.59
C ASP A 92 8.14 6.02 6.64
N SER A 93 8.99 6.76 5.93
CA SER A 93 10.05 6.20 5.09
C SER A 93 11.02 5.32 5.90
N ALA A 94 11.79 4.49 5.21
CA ALA A 94 12.84 3.71 5.85
C ALA A 94 13.91 4.61 6.50
N ASP A 95 14.46 4.14 7.62
CA ASP A 95 15.56 4.80 8.29
C ASP A 95 16.80 4.92 7.38
N ALA A 96 17.56 6.00 7.51
CA ALA A 96 18.81 6.20 6.77
C ALA A 96 19.85 5.11 7.07
N LYS A 97 19.83 4.54 8.28
CA LYS A 97 20.64 3.40 8.69
C LYS A 97 19.73 2.19 8.91
N PRO A 98 20.01 1.05 8.25
CA PRO A 98 19.21 -0.15 8.42
C PRO A 98 19.16 -0.60 9.88
N PRO A 99 17.97 -0.85 10.45
CA PRO A 99 17.84 -1.42 11.80
C PRO A 99 18.18 -2.91 11.83
N ALA A 100 18.26 -3.49 13.01
CA ALA A 100 18.41 -4.94 13.17
C ALA A 100 17.19 -5.71 12.60
N ALA A 101 17.38 -6.96 12.18
CA ALA A 101 16.35 -7.79 11.54
C ALA A 101 15.03 -7.84 12.32
N ALA A 102 15.09 -8.02 13.65
CA ALA A 102 13.90 -8.02 14.51
C ALA A 102 13.12 -6.69 14.47
N GLN A 103 13.84 -5.56 14.35
CA GLN A 103 13.19 -4.27 14.22
C GLN A 103 12.63 -4.05 12.81
N MET A 104 13.27 -4.59 11.76
CA MET A 104 12.72 -4.59 10.40
C MET A 104 11.36 -5.28 10.36
N ILE A 105 11.24 -6.46 10.98
CA ILE A 105 9.97 -7.22 11.06
C ILE A 105 8.89 -6.38 11.74
N LYS A 106 9.19 -5.76 12.88
CA LYS A 106 8.24 -4.91 13.61
C LYS A 106 7.80 -3.69 12.80
N ASN A 107 8.75 -3.00 12.16
CA ASN A 107 8.46 -1.83 11.33
C ASN A 107 7.57 -2.18 10.13
N LEU A 108 7.80 -3.34 9.49
CA LEU A 108 6.96 -3.78 8.38
C LEU A 108 5.58 -4.21 8.87
N LEU A 109 5.48 -4.90 10.00
CA LEU A 109 4.20 -5.24 10.61
C LEU A 109 3.36 -3.99 10.89
N GLU A 110 3.93 -2.98 11.52
CA GLU A 110 3.26 -1.71 11.78
C GLU A 110 2.84 -0.98 10.49
N GLY A 111 3.71 -1.01 9.48
CA GLY A 111 3.40 -0.48 8.16
C GLY A 111 2.20 -1.15 7.50
N HIS A 112 2.16 -2.47 7.50
CA HIS A 112 1.01 -3.22 6.97
C HIS A 112 -0.27 -2.94 7.75
N GLU A 113 -0.23 -2.89 9.07
CA GLU A 113 -1.40 -2.56 9.90
C GLU A 113 -1.91 -1.13 9.65
N THR A 114 -1.01 -0.18 9.44
CA THR A 114 -1.38 1.21 9.07
C THR A 114 -2.08 1.25 7.71
N LEU A 115 -1.52 0.55 6.72
CA LEU A 115 -2.12 0.47 5.39
C LEU A 115 -3.49 -0.24 5.42
N ILE A 116 -3.65 -1.30 6.21
CA ILE A 116 -4.93 -1.99 6.38
C ILE A 116 -6.01 -1.04 6.90
N ARG A 117 -5.70 -0.26 7.94
CA ARG A 117 -6.66 0.72 8.49
C ARG A 117 -7.07 1.76 7.43
N ARG A 118 -6.10 2.30 6.69
CA ARG A 118 -6.38 3.26 5.63
C ARG A 118 -7.17 2.66 4.46
N ALA A 119 -6.87 1.42 4.08
CA ALA A 119 -7.62 0.72 3.04
C ALA A 119 -9.09 0.46 3.45
N ARG A 120 -9.35 0.22 4.75
CA ARG A 120 -10.73 0.11 5.26
C ARG A 120 -11.47 1.44 5.18
N GLU A 121 -10.84 2.55 5.55
CA GLU A 121 -11.44 3.88 5.38
C GLU A 121 -11.74 4.19 3.90
N ALA A 122 -10.82 3.83 3.01
CA ALA A 122 -11.03 3.99 1.57
C ALA A 122 -12.15 3.08 1.03
N LEU A 123 -12.28 1.87 1.58
CA LEU A 123 -13.39 0.94 1.26
C LEU A 123 -14.75 1.54 1.61
N ASP A 124 -14.87 2.13 2.80
CA ASP A 124 -16.12 2.78 3.23
C ASP A 124 -16.48 3.94 2.29
N ILE A 125 -15.49 4.76 1.89
CA ILE A 125 -15.70 5.85 0.90
C ILE A 125 -16.14 5.32 -0.46
N ALA A 126 -15.54 4.22 -0.93
CA ALA A 126 -15.92 3.58 -2.19
C ALA A 126 -17.36 3.02 -2.12
N GLY A 127 -17.74 2.42 -1.00
CA GLY A 127 -19.10 1.93 -0.74
C GLY A 127 -20.14 3.05 -0.75
N GLU A 128 -19.88 4.18 -0.07
CA GLU A 128 -20.76 5.35 -0.09
C GLU A 128 -20.92 5.93 -1.50
N ALA A 129 -19.88 5.83 -2.32
CA ALA A 129 -19.89 6.25 -3.72
C ALA A 129 -20.59 5.23 -4.66
N ASN A 130 -20.94 4.04 -4.17
CA ASN A 130 -21.42 2.90 -4.97
C ASN A 130 -20.40 2.48 -6.06
N ASP A 131 -19.10 2.59 -5.77
CA ASP A 131 -18.02 2.19 -6.65
C ASP A 131 -17.53 0.76 -6.31
N ALA A 132 -18.33 -0.22 -6.69
CA ALA A 132 -18.05 -1.64 -6.44
C ALA A 132 -16.68 -2.11 -6.97
N ALA A 133 -16.18 -1.51 -8.05
CA ALA A 133 -14.87 -1.88 -8.60
C ALA A 133 -13.71 -1.40 -7.72
N SER A 134 -13.83 -0.23 -7.08
CA SER A 134 -12.86 0.23 -6.09
C SER A 134 -13.00 -0.53 -4.77
N GLU A 135 -14.22 -0.90 -4.36
CA GLU A 135 -14.44 -1.77 -3.18
C GLU A 135 -13.76 -3.14 -3.36
N ASP A 136 -13.92 -3.77 -4.54
CA ASP A 136 -13.32 -5.06 -4.83
C ASP A 136 -11.79 -5.00 -4.79
N LEU A 137 -11.19 -4.00 -5.43
CA LEU A 137 -9.73 -3.77 -5.38
C LEU A 137 -9.26 -3.58 -3.94
N LEU A 138 -9.92 -2.74 -3.15
CA LEU A 138 -9.56 -2.49 -1.75
C LEU A 138 -9.74 -3.72 -0.87
N THR A 139 -10.77 -4.53 -1.10
CA THR A 139 -10.98 -5.81 -0.42
C THR A 139 -9.80 -6.76 -0.63
N VAL A 140 -9.32 -6.89 -1.87
CA VAL A 140 -8.13 -7.70 -2.19
C VAL A 140 -6.89 -7.16 -1.49
N ARG A 141 -6.71 -5.84 -1.46
CA ARG A 141 -5.58 -5.20 -0.76
C ARG A 141 -5.61 -5.49 0.74
N ILE A 142 -6.77 -5.35 1.38
CA ILE A 142 -6.94 -5.65 2.82
C ILE A 142 -6.56 -7.11 3.09
N GLN A 143 -7.12 -8.07 2.35
CA GLN A 143 -6.81 -9.51 2.52
C GLN A 143 -5.31 -9.80 2.40
N THR A 144 -4.65 -9.22 1.40
CA THR A 144 -3.22 -9.44 1.14
C THR A 144 -2.36 -8.88 2.27
N HIS A 145 -2.65 -7.65 2.71
CA HIS A 145 -1.89 -7.03 3.79
C HIS A 145 -2.15 -7.68 5.16
N GLU A 146 -3.36 -8.15 5.43
CA GLU A 146 -3.68 -8.92 6.65
C GLU A 146 -2.91 -10.24 6.71
N LYS A 147 -2.83 -10.96 5.57
CA LYS A 147 -2.02 -12.18 5.48
C LYS A 147 -0.54 -11.91 5.74
N THR A 148 0.00 -10.86 5.13
CA THR A 148 1.41 -10.47 5.33
C THR A 148 1.66 -10.05 6.78
N ALA A 149 0.77 -9.27 7.37
CA ALA A 149 0.86 -8.85 8.78
C ALA A 149 0.81 -10.05 9.74
N TRP A 150 -0.05 -11.04 9.47
CA TRP A 150 -0.07 -12.29 10.23
C TRP A 150 1.27 -13.02 10.16
N MET A 151 1.85 -13.18 8.96
CA MET A 151 3.14 -13.86 8.80
C MET A 151 4.27 -13.13 9.55
N LEU A 152 4.32 -11.79 9.45
CA LEU A 152 5.31 -10.99 10.17
C LEU A 152 5.14 -11.07 11.69
N ARG A 153 3.90 -11.03 12.19
CA ARG A 153 3.60 -11.14 13.64
C ARG A 153 4.06 -12.48 14.18
N SER A 154 3.84 -13.57 13.45
CA SER A 154 4.27 -14.92 13.84
C SER A 154 5.79 -15.05 13.97
N MET A 155 6.57 -14.12 13.43
CA MET A 155 8.03 -14.09 13.61
C MET A 155 8.48 -13.24 14.82
N THR A 156 7.56 -12.60 15.52
CA THR A 156 7.86 -11.77 16.71
C THR A 156 7.55 -12.44 18.04
N GLU A 157 6.99 -13.64 18.01
CA GLU A 157 6.61 -14.46 19.18
C GLU A 157 7.79 -15.26 19.78
#